data_5d85aa76e959140d48465cac896d9414
#
_entry.id   5d85aa76e959140d48465cac896d9414
#
_cell.length_a   1.000
_cell.length_b   1.000
_cell.length_c   1.000
_cell.angle_alpha   90.00
_cell.angle_beta   90.00
_cell.angle_gamma   90.00
#
_symmetry.space_group_name_H-M   'P 1'
#
loop_
_entity.id
_entity.type
_entity.pdbx_description
1 polymer ?
#
loop_
_entity_poly.entity_id
_entity_poly.type
_entity_poly.pdbx_seq_one_letter_code
_entity_poly.pdbx_strand_id
1 'polypeptide(L)'
;MSNGTADERRDLELLDDDQRLIADGIRDLCAAYDDDYWARCDREHEFPWEFYGKLAEGGWVGLCIPEEFGGGGRGITDAAVMLHEIARSGAAMNGCSAVHLTVFGLNPVVKFGNDRLRETFLPRAAAGDLHVAFGVTEPDAGTDTGRISTRAEPDGKGGWRITGRKVWTTKALESEVVLLIARTGPKDSGLKGLSLFLADLDRDYVDIRPIPKVGRNAVASCEVAYDGLPVESWRLIGEENEGFRLLLHGLNPERVLLASEACGIGEVALDRAVRYARERIVFDRPIGANQAISHPLAQAHTQLRAAWMMALHAGRRYDAGLDCGEEANSAKFLAAEAAFLAADRAVQTLGGMGYASEYHVERYWREARLQKIAPVSQEMSLNYIAQNVMGLPRSY
;
A
#
# COMPACT_ATOMS: atom_id res chain seq x y z
N MET A 1 36.84 13.76 -4.51
CA MET A 1 36.07 12.92 -3.54
C MET A 1 34.72 13.61 -3.44
N SER A 2 33.70 13.10 -4.13
CA SER A 2 32.35 13.63 -4.05
C SER A 2 31.84 13.43 -2.63
N ASN A 3 31.53 14.53 -1.94
CA ASN A 3 30.78 14.49 -0.69
C ASN A 3 29.34 14.06 -1.06
N GLY A 4 29.11 12.76 -1.15
CA GLY A 4 27.75 12.22 -1.15
C GLY A 4 26.97 12.85 -0.01
N THR A 5 25.74 13.24 -0.24
CA THR A 5 24.89 13.88 0.77
C THR A 5 24.83 12.97 2.00
N ALA A 6 24.58 13.54 3.17
CA ALA A 6 24.47 12.76 4.42
C ALA A 6 23.42 11.64 4.33
N ASP A 7 22.50 11.76 3.39
CA ASP A 7 21.42 10.82 3.07
C ASP A 7 21.92 9.58 2.32
N GLU A 8 22.77 9.74 1.30
CA GLU A 8 23.37 8.60 0.56
C GLU A 8 24.20 7.67 1.46
N ARG A 9 24.82 8.19 2.50
CA ARG A 9 25.62 7.38 3.45
C ARG A 9 24.78 6.63 4.49
N ARG A 10 23.53 7.05 4.74
CA ARG A 10 22.67 6.46 5.79
C ARG A 10 22.04 5.13 5.37
N ASP A 11 21.76 4.95 4.09
CA ASP A 11 21.13 3.73 3.59
C ASP A 11 22.15 2.64 3.22
N LEU A 12 23.42 3.01 3.02
CA LEU A 12 24.50 2.09 2.62
C LEU A 12 24.70 0.89 3.58
N GLU A 13 24.31 1.03 4.85
CA GLU A 13 24.46 -0.04 5.85
C GLU A 13 23.19 -0.90 6.00
N LEU A 14 22.02 -0.39 5.59
CA LEU A 14 20.75 -1.08 5.76
C LEU A 14 20.33 -1.89 4.53
N LEU A 15 20.77 -1.48 3.34
CA LEU A 15 20.45 -2.10 2.06
C LEU A 15 21.64 -2.89 1.52
N ASP A 16 21.38 -4.04 0.94
CA ASP A 16 22.39 -4.77 0.15
C ASP A 16 22.62 -4.11 -1.22
N ASP A 17 23.51 -4.66 -2.03
CA ASP A 17 23.89 -4.07 -3.32
C ASP A 17 22.73 -4.04 -4.31
N ASP A 18 21.92 -5.11 -4.37
CA ASP A 18 20.76 -5.19 -5.24
C ASP A 18 19.69 -4.18 -4.81
N GLN A 19 19.42 -4.07 -3.52
CA GLN A 19 18.46 -3.11 -2.96
C GLN A 19 18.89 -1.66 -3.22
N ARG A 20 20.20 -1.38 -3.18
CA ARG A 20 20.75 -0.06 -3.57
C ARG A 20 20.52 0.25 -5.04
N LEU A 21 20.72 -0.73 -5.94
CA LEU A 21 20.43 -0.56 -7.36
C LEU A 21 18.94 -0.29 -7.62
N ILE A 22 18.06 -0.99 -6.90
CA ILE A 22 16.62 -0.73 -6.96
C ILE A 22 16.31 0.70 -6.49
N ALA A 23 16.85 1.12 -5.36
CA ALA A 23 16.64 2.46 -4.82
C ALA A 23 17.11 3.55 -5.82
N ASP A 24 18.31 3.40 -6.39
CA ASP A 24 18.87 4.35 -7.34
C ASP A 24 18.04 4.39 -8.63
N GLY A 25 17.67 3.23 -9.20
CA GLY A 25 16.86 3.16 -10.41
C GLY A 25 15.46 3.81 -10.23
N ILE A 26 14.85 3.65 -9.06
CA ILE A 26 13.57 4.29 -8.75
C ILE A 26 13.73 5.79 -8.52
N ARG A 27 14.80 6.24 -7.85
CA ARG A 27 15.09 7.68 -7.69
C ARG A 27 15.25 8.36 -9.03
N ASP A 28 16.03 7.76 -9.94
CA ASP A 28 16.25 8.28 -11.28
C ASP A 28 14.94 8.38 -12.09
N LEU A 29 14.09 7.35 -12.02
CA LEU A 29 12.77 7.35 -12.66
C LEU A 29 11.87 8.44 -12.07
N CYS A 30 11.80 8.54 -10.75
CA CYS A 30 10.94 9.49 -10.05
C CYS A 30 11.40 10.95 -10.25
N ALA A 31 12.66 11.21 -10.56
CA ALA A 31 13.18 12.55 -10.78
C ALA A 31 12.52 13.29 -11.98
N ALA A 32 11.86 12.57 -12.88
CA ALA A 32 11.09 13.13 -13.99
C ALA A 32 9.70 13.67 -13.56
N TYR A 33 9.25 13.37 -12.32
CA TYR A 33 7.91 13.69 -11.84
C TYR A 33 8.00 14.55 -10.57
N ASP A 34 7.89 15.83 -10.74
CA ASP A 34 8.01 16.81 -9.65
C ASP A 34 6.73 16.93 -8.80
N ASP A 35 6.79 17.79 -7.79
CA ASP A 35 5.67 18.04 -6.91
C ASP A 35 4.42 18.59 -7.62
N ASP A 36 4.61 19.39 -8.69
CA ASP A 36 3.51 19.98 -9.46
C ASP A 36 2.76 18.90 -10.25
N TYR A 37 3.48 17.92 -10.81
CA TYR A 37 2.88 16.74 -11.43
C TYR A 37 1.97 16.00 -10.44
N TRP A 38 2.47 15.70 -9.25
CA TRP A 38 1.71 14.98 -8.24
C TRP A 38 0.55 15.80 -7.66
N ALA A 39 0.73 17.10 -7.48
CA ALA A 39 -0.33 18.00 -7.05
C ALA A 39 -1.45 18.10 -8.09
N ARG A 40 -1.12 18.11 -9.39
CA ARG A 40 -2.08 18.08 -10.48
C ARG A 40 -2.88 16.77 -10.46
N CYS A 41 -2.21 15.62 -10.45
CA CYS A 41 -2.88 14.31 -10.41
C CYS A 41 -3.82 14.19 -9.20
N ASP A 42 -3.39 14.66 -8.00
CA ASP A 42 -4.24 14.63 -6.79
C ASP A 42 -5.47 15.56 -6.92
N ARG A 43 -5.27 16.80 -7.41
CA ARG A 43 -6.33 17.81 -7.54
C ARG A 43 -7.36 17.43 -8.61
N GLU A 44 -6.90 16.88 -9.73
CA GLU A 44 -7.74 16.55 -10.88
C GLU A 44 -8.31 15.13 -10.82
N HIS A 45 -7.94 14.36 -9.78
CA HIS A 45 -8.35 12.96 -9.61
C HIS A 45 -7.94 12.10 -10.80
N GLU A 46 -6.75 12.38 -11.36
CA GLU A 46 -6.23 11.74 -12.55
C GLU A 46 -5.23 10.65 -12.18
N PHE A 47 -5.47 9.43 -12.67
CA PHE A 47 -4.52 8.33 -12.49
C PHE A 47 -3.18 8.67 -13.19
N PRO A 48 -2.02 8.43 -12.54
CA PRO A 48 -0.71 8.85 -13.05
C PRO A 48 -0.21 7.90 -14.15
N TRP A 49 -0.86 7.90 -15.31
CA TRP A 49 -0.58 6.98 -16.42
C TRP A 49 0.84 7.06 -16.95
N GLU A 50 1.41 8.27 -17.06
CA GLU A 50 2.78 8.46 -17.53
C GLU A 50 3.78 7.81 -16.58
N PHE A 51 3.64 8.06 -15.29
CA PHE A 51 4.47 7.46 -14.25
C PHE A 51 4.33 5.94 -14.23
N TYR A 52 3.09 5.43 -14.26
CA TYR A 52 2.83 3.99 -14.29
C TYR A 52 3.44 3.33 -15.53
N GLY A 53 3.30 3.94 -16.70
CA GLY A 53 3.89 3.44 -17.95
C GLY A 53 5.41 3.33 -17.87
N LYS A 54 6.09 4.33 -17.26
CA LYS A 54 7.56 4.28 -17.07
C LYS A 54 7.98 3.18 -16.08
N LEU A 55 7.21 2.94 -15.04
CA LEU A 55 7.45 1.79 -14.14
C LEU A 55 7.26 0.46 -14.86
N ALA A 56 6.24 0.34 -15.72
CA ALA A 56 5.99 -0.84 -16.52
C ALA A 56 7.11 -1.09 -17.55
N GLU A 57 7.52 -0.07 -18.32
CA GLU A 57 8.66 -0.14 -19.24
C GLU A 57 9.96 -0.58 -18.55
N GLY A 58 10.18 -0.17 -17.31
CA GLY A 58 11.33 -0.57 -16.49
C GLY A 58 11.20 -1.95 -15.83
N GLY A 59 10.06 -2.64 -15.98
CA GLY A 59 9.80 -3.95 -15.34
C GLY A 59 9.47 -3.88 -13.85
N TRP A 60 9.35 -2.68 -13.28
CA TRP A 60 9.16 -2.46 -11.85
C TRP A 60 7.79 -2.94 -11.34
N VAL A 61 6.76 -2.90 -12.19
CA VAL A 61 5.41 -3.36 -11.83
C VAL A 61 5.38 -4.87 -11.54
N GLY A 62 6.19 -5.63 -12.29
CA GLY A 62 6.33 -7.08 -12.15
C GLY A 62 7.38 -7.54 -11.14
N LEU A 63 7.95 -6.65 -10.32
CA LEU A 63 9.13 -6.93 -9.48
C LEU A 63 9.00 -8.22 -8.66
N CYS A 64 7.84 -8.49 -8.05
CA CYS A 64 7.58 -9.66 -7.21
C CYS A 64 6.91 -10.84 -7.94
N ILE A 65 6.62 -10.70 -9.23
CA ILE A 65 6.06 -11.80 -10.03
C ILE A 65 7.21 -12.73 -10.41
N PRO A 66 7.03 -14.08 -10.35
CA PRO A 66 8.09 -15.02 -10.70
C PRO A 66 8.61 -14.83 -12.13
N GLU A 67 9.91 -15.09 -12.33
CA GLU A 67 10.59 -14.95 -13.63
C GLU A 67 9.95 -15.79 -14.73
N GLU A 68 9.43 -16.98 -14.41
CA GLU A 68 8.71 -17.86 -15.35
C GLU A 68 7.46 -17.21 -15.97
N PHE A 69 6.91 -16.15 -15.31
CA PHE A 69 5.78 -15.35 -15.81
C PHE A 69 6.23 -13.97 -16.31
N GLY A 70 7.52 -13.77 -16.53
CA GLY A 70 8.07 -12.51 -17.05
C GLY A 70 8.29 -11.42 -15.99
N GLY A 71 8.20 -11.74 -14.71
CA GLY A 71 8.48 -10.82 -13.62
C GLY A 71 9.94 -10.82 -13.17
N GLY A 72 10.25 -10.05 -12.13
CA GLY A 72 11.60 -9.92 -11.56
C GLY A 72 11.98 -11.00 -10.56
N GLY A 73 11.03 -11.81 -10.07
CA GLY A 73 11.28 -12.86 -9.07
C GLY A 73 11.81 -12.35 -7.73
N ARG A 74 11.68 -11.04 -7.46
CA ARG A 74 12.22 -10.39 -6.27
C ARG A 74 11.33 -10.53 -5.05
N GLY A 75 11.93 -10.33 -3.87
CA GLY A 75 11.24 -10.44 -2.58
C GLY A 75 10.44 -9.20 -2.18
N ILE A 76 9.73 -9.34 -1.07
CA ILE A 76 8.94 -8.24 -0.46
C ILE A 76 9.86 -7.15 0.10
N THR A 77 11.09 -7.49 0.54
CA THR A 77 12.06 -6.49 0.98
C THR A 77 12.46 -5.56 -0.17
N ASP A 78 12.67 -6.10 -1.37
CA ASP A 78 13.02 -5.33 -2.56
C ASP A 78 11.86 -4.41 -2.99
N ALA A 79 10.63 -4.95 -2.94
CA ALA A 79 9.42 -4.15 -3.19
C ALA A 79 9.21 -3.05 -2.13
N ALA A 80 9.58 -3.32 -0.87
CA ALA A 80 9.53 -2.33 0.20
C ALA A 80 10.49 -1.17 -0.08
N VAL A 81 11.71 -1.45 -0.57
CA VAL A 81 12.67 -0.43 -0.99
C VAL A 81 12.13 0.39 -2.17
N MET A 82 11.57 -0.28 -3.19
CA MET A 82 10.96 0.38 -4.34
C MET A 82 9.85 1.36 -3.90
N LEU A 83 8.90 0.90 -3.08
CA LEU A 83 7.77 1.73 -2.65
C LEU A 83 8.18 2.85 -1.69
N HIS A 84 9.20 2.62 -0.85
CA HIS A 84 9.78 3.66 -0.01
C HIS A 84 10.33 4.81 -0.86
N GLU A 85 11.11 4.52 -1.90
CA GLU A 85 11.69 5.54 -2.78
C GLU A 85 10.61 6.26 -3.62
N ILE A 86 9.59 5.55 -4.11
CA ILE A 86 8.43 6.17 -4.76
C ILE A 86 7.75 7.16 -3.80
N ALA A 87 7.46 6.73 -2.57
CA ALA A 87 6.79 7.61 -1.61
C ALA A 87 7.63 8.83 -1.25
N ARG A 88 8.95 8.63 -1.06
CA ARG A 88 9.91 9.66 -0.67
C ARG A 88 10.18 10.69 -1.78
N SER A 89 9.98 10.33 -3.04
CA SER A 89 10.16 11.25 -4.17
C SER A 89 9.19 12.44 -4.16
N GLY A 90 8.16 12.39 -3.35
CA GLY A 90 7.03 13.34 -3.35
C GLY A 90 5.76 12.77 -4.00
N ALA A 91 5.85 11.62 -4.65
CA ALA A 91 4.69 10.88 -5.16
C ALA A 91 3.74 10.43 -4.03
N ALA A 92 4.30 10.11 -2.86
CA ALA A 92 3.56 9.65 -1.69
C ALA A 92 2.60 8.50 -2.05
N MET A 93 1.37 8.48 -1.48
CA MET A 93 0.40 7.43 -1.81
C MET A 93 -0.19 7.52 -3.20
N ASN A 94 -0.13 8.65 -3.86
CA ASN A 94 -0.59 8.78 -5.26
C ASN A 94 0.25 7.89 -6.20
N GLY A 95 1.57 7.88 -6.03
CA GLY A 95 2.48 7.03 -6.80
C GLY A 95 2.44 5.57 -6.33
N CYS A 96 2.55 5.32 -5.03
CA CYS A 96 2.56 3.96 -4.50
C CYS A 96 1.28 3.20 -4.81
N SER A 97 0.10 3.82 -4.65
CA SER A 97 -1.18 3.16 -4.91
C SER A 97 -1.42 2.82 -6.38
N ALA A 98 -0.70 3.45 -7.30
CA ALA A 98 -0.77 3.09 -8.72
C ALA A 98 -0.20 1.67 -8.97
N VAL A 99 0.79 1.22 -8.16
CA VAL A 99 1.52 -0.03 -8.41
C VAL A 99 1.39 -1.08 -7.31
N HIS A 100 1.25 -0.71 -6.05
CA HIS A 100 1.35 -1.65 -4.92
C HIS A 100 0.34 -2.81 -4.97
N LEU A 101 -0.86 -2.59 -5.55
CA LEU A 101 -1.86 -3.65 -5.71
C LEU A 101 -1.40 -4.78 -6.65
N THR A 102 -0.57 -4.48 -7.65
CA THR A 102 0.03 -5.53 -8.49
C THR A 102 1.07 -6.31 -7.70
N VAL A 103 1.82 -5.65 -6.80
CA VAL A 103 2.87 -6.27 -5.99
C VAL A 103 2.29 -7.24 -4.96
N PHE A 104 1.35 -6.81 -4.12
CA PHE A 104 0.81 -7.70 -3.07
C PHE A 104 -0.54 -8.34 -3.41
N GLY A 105 -1.39 -7.67 -4.20
CA GLY A 105 -2.73 -8.13 -4.50
C GLY A 105 -2.77 -9.41 -5.32
N LEU A 106 -1.74 -9.67 -6.14
CA LEU A 106 -1.61 -10.92 -6.89
C LEU A 106 -0.86 -12.02 -6.15
N ASN A 107 -0.33 -11.77 -4.95
CA ASN A 107 0.36 -12.80 -4.16
C ASN A 107 -0.49 -14.08 -3.95
N PRO A 108 -1.81 -14.00 -3.66
CA PRO A 108 -2.64 -15.19 -3.60
C PRO A 108 -2.74 -15.96 -4.94
N VAL A 109 -2.69 -15.27 -6.08
CA VAL A 109 -2.68 -15.93 -7.40
C VAL A 109 -1.34 -16.64 -7.62
N VAL A 110 -0.22 -15.99 -7.30
CA VAL A 110 1.11 -16.57 -7.39
C VAL A 110 1.23 -17.85 -6.56
N LYS A 111 0.75 -17.80 -5.30
CA LYS A 111 0.93 -18.91 -4.35
C LYS A 111 -0.11 -20.02 -4.47
N PHE A 112 -1.36 -19.70 -4.76
CA PHE A 112 -2.49 -20.60 -4.65
C PHE A 112 -3.36 -20.67 -5.90
N GLY A 113 -3.08 -19.86 -6.92
CA GLY A 113 -3.76 -19.92 -8.21
C GLY A 113 -3.49 -21.25 -8.92
N ASN A 114 -4.47 -21.75 -9.65
CA ASN A 114 -4.24 -22.85 -10.58
C ASN A 114 -3.41 -22.36 -11.79
N ASP A 115 -2.91 -23.29 -12.60
CA ASP A 115 -2.03 -22.95 -13.73
C ASP A 115 -2.69 -21.99 -14.72
N ARG A 116 -3.98 -22.19 -15.01
CA ARG A 116 -4.73 -21.30 -15.91
C ARG A 116 -4.79 -19.86 -15.38
N LEU A 117 -5.01 -19.67 -14.06
CA LEU A 117 -4.96 -18.33 -13.44
C LEU A 117 -3.57 -17.71 -13.59
N ARG A 118 -2.53 -18.45 -13.25
CA ARG A 118 -1.16 -17.94 -13.33
C ARG A 118 -0.77 -17.58 -14.76
N GLU A 119 -0.95 -18.49 -15.69
CA GLU A 119 -0.59 -18.31 -17.11
C GLU A 119 -1.39 -17.19 -17.79
N THR A 120 -2.66 -16.99 -17.40
CA THR A 120 -3.51 -15.96 -18.00
C THR A 120 -3.18 -14.56 -17.50
N PHE A 121 -2.92 -14.40 -16.19
CA PHE A 121 -2.88 -13.09 -15.58
C PHE A 121 -1.49 -12.61 -15.20
N LEU A 122 -0.59 -13.48 -14.75
CA LEU A 122 0.72 -13.04 -14.24
C LEU A 122 1.61 -12.42 -15.32
N PRO A 123 1.69 -12.94 -16.56
CA PRO A 123 2.50 -12.30 -17.60
C PRO A 123 2.00 -10.90 -17.96
N ARG A 124 0.68 -10.71 -18.04
CA ARG A 124 0.09 -9.40 -18.31
C ARG A 124 0.32 -8.42 -17.15
N ALA A 125 0.21 -8.89 -15.94
CA ALA A 125 0.48 -8.10 -14.74
C ALA A 125 1.97 -7.71 -14.64
N ALA A 126 2.89 -8.62 -14.98
CA ALA A 126 4.32 -8.35 -15.00
C ALA A 126 4.70 -7.29 -16.05
N ALA A 127 4.06 -7.33 -17.22
CA ALA A 127 4.23 -6.33 -18.27
C ALA A 127 3.58 -4.96 -17.95
N GLY A 128 2.75 -4.88 -16.91
CA GLY A 128 1.96 -3.68 -16.60
C GLY A 128 0.66 -3.53 -17.40
N ASP A 129 0.31 -4.51 -18.22
CA ASP A 129 -0.87 -4.51 -19.08
C ASP A 129 -2.16 -4.91 -18.34
N LEU A 130 -2.05 -5.39 -17.11
CA LEU A 130 -3.19 -5.78 -16.29
C LEU A 130 -3.24 -4.97 -14.99
N HIS A 131 -4.33 -4.27 -14.81
CA HIS A 131 -4.64 -3.59 -13.55
C HIS A 131 -5.58 -4.45 -12.69
N VAL A 132 -5.27 -4.53 -11.40
CA VAL A 132 -5.99 -5.36 -10.43
C VAL A 132 -6.53 -4.48 -9.31
N ALA A 133 -7.83 -4.63 -9.00
CA ALA A 133 -8.45 -4.04 -7.82
C ALA A 133 -8.52 -5.06 -6.67
N PHE A 134 -8.82 -4.59 -5.46
CA PHE A 134 -8.87 -5.42 -4.26
C PHE A 134 -10.18 -5.17 -3.50
N GLY A 135 -11.08 -6.19 -3.50
CA GLY A 135 -12.44 -6.10 -2.99
C GLY A 135 -12.66 -6.95 -1.73
N VAL A 136 -12.46 -6.37 -0.54
CA VAL A 136 -12.64 -7.06 0.75
C VAL A 136 -13.71 -6.40 1.59
N THR A 137 -13.53 -5.13 1.93
CA THR A 137 -14.37 -4.37 2.86
C THR A 137 -15.78 -4.16 2.33
N GLU A 138 -16.78 -4.25 3.20
CA GLU A 138 -18.18 -3.96 2.93
C GLU A 138 -18.70 -2.83 3.84
N PRO A 139 -19.83 -2.18 3.52
CA PRO A 139 -20.40 -1.14 4.39
C PRO A 139 -20.55 -1.59 5.85
N ASP A 140 -20.93 -2.86 6.07
CA ASP A 140 -21.19 -3.44 7.40
C ASP A 140 -20.13 -4.44 7.86
N ALA A 141 -19.03 -4.60 7.12
CA ALA A 141 -17.94 -5.54 7.41
C ALA A 141 -16.57 -4.94 7.07
N GLY A 142 -16.04 -4.13 7.98
CA GLY A 142 -14.68 -3.62 7.94
C GLY A 142 -13.71 -4.53 8.71
N THR A 143 -13.43 -4.19 9.95
CA THR A 143 -12.54 -4.97 10.84
C THR A 143 -13.07 -6.38 11.12
N ASP A 144 -14.39 -6.52 11.28
CA ASP A 144 -15.05 -7.83 11.44
C ASP A 144 -15.35 -8.45 10.05
N THR A 145 -14.32 -8.95 9.40
CA THR A 145 -14.41 -9.61 8.08
C THR A 145 -15.26 -10.88 8.09
N GLY A 146 -15.47 -11.50 9.25
CA GLY A 146 -16.38 -12.65 9.40
C GLY A 146 -17.84 -12.33 9.04
N ARG A 147 -18.21 -11.04 9.00
CA ARG A 147 -19.54 -10.57 8.62
C ARG A 147 -19.72 -10.27 7.14
N ILE A 148 -18.73 -10.49 6.31
CA ILE A 148 -18.84 -10.32 4.85
C ILE A 148 -20.10 -11.04 4.34
N SER A 149 -20.91 -10.30 3.60
CA SER A 149 -22.23 -10.70 3.10
C SER A 149 -22.31 -10.83 1.57
N THR A 150 -21.36 -10.25 0.82
CA THR A 150 -21.23 -10.47 -0.63
C THR A 150 -21.23 -11.96 -0.90
N ARG A 151 -22.20 -12.43 -1.68
CA ARG A 151 -22.52 -13.85 -1.86
C ARG A 151 -22.03 -14.34 -3.23
N ALA A 152 -21.36 -15.48 -3.25
CA ALA A 152 -21.10 -16.25 -4.46
C ALA A 152 -21.94 -17.53 -4.40
N GLU A 153 -22.89 -17.66 -5.32
CA GLU A 153 -23.79 -18.82 -5.42
C GLU A 153 -23.45 -19.65 -6.68
N PRO A 154 -23.51 -21.00 -6.62
CA PRO A 154 -23.30 -21.83 -7.78
C PRO A 154 -24.29 -21.47 -8.90
N ASP A 155 -23.81 -21.36 -10.14
CA ASP A 155 -24.63 -20.99 -11.30
C ASP A 155 -25.35 -22.19 -11.96
N GLY A 156 -25.14 -23.41 -11.42
CA GLY A 156 -25.65 -24.67 -11.95
C GLY A 156 -24.91 -25.18 -13.21
N LYS A 157 -23.86 -24.47 -13.66
CA LYS A 157 -23.04 -24.82 -14.84
C LYS A 157 -21.57 -25.05 -14.47
N GLY A 158 -21.26 -25.07 -13.18
CA GLY A 158 -19.91 -25.25 -12.65
C GLY A 158 -19.17 -23.96 -12.34
N GLY A 159 -19.82 -22.82 -12.47
CA GLY A 159 -19.33 -21.50 -12.10
C GLY A 159 -20.13 -20.89 -10.94
N TRP A 160 -20.00 -19.58 -10.79
CA TRP A 160 -20.57 -18.79 -9.70
C TRP A 160 -21.33 -17.58 -10.20
N ARG A 161 -22.30 -17.11 -9.40
CA ARG A 161 -22.95 -15.81 -9.52
C ARG A 161 -22.65 -15.01 -8.27
N ILE A 162 -22.00 -13.83 -8.42
CA ILE A 162 -21.62 -13.00 -7.29
C ILE A 162 -22.55 -11.79 -7.19
N THR A 163 -23.17 -11.62 -6.03
CA THR A 163 -24.06 -10.48 -5.73
C THR A 163 -23.66 -9.88 -4.37
N GLY A 164 -23.57 -8.55 -4.31
CA GLY A 164 -23.22 -7.84 -3.08
C GLY A 164 -22.58 -6.50 -3.34
N ARG A 165 -21.92 -5.94 -2.32
CA ARG A 165 -21.32 -4.61 -2.39
C ARG A 165 -20.01 -4.56 -1.63
N LYS A 166 -19.00 -3.96 -2.25
CA LYS A 166 -17.72 -3.64 -1.63
C LYS A 166 -17.54 -2.12 -1.57
N VAL A 167 -16.80 -1.65 -0.56
CA VAL A 167 -16.41 -0.25 -0.40
C VAL A 167 -14.88 -0.16 -0.24
N TRP A 168 -14.33 1.01 -0.54
CA TRP A 168 -12.88 1.26 -0.50
C TRP A 168 -12.08 0.38 -1.45
N THR A 169 -12.71 -0.11 -2.52
CA THR A 169 -12.05 -0.87 -3.57
C THR A 169 -11.15 0.06 -4.37
N THR A 170 -9.87 0.01 -4.07
CA THR A 170 -8.84 0.86 -4.71
C THR A 170 -8.64 0.47 -6.15
N LYS A 171 -8.47 1.47 -7.05
CA LYS A 171 -8.13 1.28 -8.47
C LYS A 171 -9.19 0.53 -9.29
N ALA A 172 -10.45 0.49 -8.82
CA ALA A 172 -11.50 -0.26 -9.52
C ALA A 172 -11.90 0.39 -10.87
N LEU A 173 -11.66 1.71 -11.04
CA LEU A 173 -11.95 2.40 -12.31
C LEU A 173 -10.97 2.00 -13.41
N GLU A 174 -9.71 1.79 -13.07
CA GLU A 174 -8.63 1.47 -13.98
C GLU A 174 -8.42 -0.06 -14.15
N SER A 175 -9.09 -0.87 -13.33
CA SER A 175 -8.85 -2.32 -13.28
C SER A 175 -9.81 -3.10 -14.17
N GLU A 176 -9.26 -4.16 -14.77
CA GLU A 176 -10.02 -5.16 -15.53
C GLU A 176 -10.53 -6.27 -14.61
N VAL A 177 -9.77 -6.59 -13.57
CA VAL A 177 -10.08 -7.67 -12.64
C VAL A 177 -10.01 -7.20 -11.19
N VAL A 178 -10.69 -7.93 -10.32
CA VAL A 178 -10.69 -7.70 -8.88
C VAL A 178 -10.36 -8.98 -8.13
N LEU A 179 -9.40 -8.91 -7.21
CA LEU A 179 -9.24 -9.94 -6.18
C LEU A 179 -10.39 -9.77 -5.18
N LEU A 180 -11.38 -10.65 -5.25
CA LEU A 180 -12.65 -10.51 -4.57
C LEU A 180 -12.86 -11.63 -3.55
N ILE A 181 -13.09 -11.27 -2.30
CA ILE A 181 -13.55 -12.22 -1.28
C ILE A 181 -15.07 -12.18 -1.19
N ALA A 182 -15.69 -13.36 -1.29
CA ALA A 182 -17.14 -13.53 -1.21
C ALA A 182 -17.51 -14.77 -0.41
N ARG A 183 -18.72 -14.80 0.09
CA ARG A 183 -19.24 -15.90 0.89
C ARG A 183 -19.83 -16.99 -0.01
N THR A 184 -19.30 -18.18 0.10
CA THR A 184 -19.80 -19.42 -0.52
C THR A 184 -20.52 -20.31 0.49
N GLY A 185 -20.02 -20.33 1.74
CA GLY A 185 -20.60 -21.11 2.84
C GLY A 185 -21.84 -20.49 3.48
N PRO A 186 -22.44 -21.14 4.48
CA PRO A 186 -23.56 -20.62 5.27
C PRO A 186 -23.25 -19.25 5.90
N LYS A 187 -24.28 -18.45 6.19
CA LYS A 187 -24.14 -17.10 6.75
C LYS A 187 -23.43 -17.09 8.11
N ASP A 188 -23.64 -18.11 8.92
CA ASP A 188 -23.12 -18.30 10.25
C ASP A 188 -21.73 -18.98 10.31
N SER A 189 -21.17 -19.35 9.16
CA SER A 189 -19.84 -20.00 9.09
C SER A 189 -18.67 -19.05 9.41
N GLY A 190 -18.93 -17.75 9.58
CA GLY A 190 -17.90 -16.76 9.88
C GLY A 190 -16.81 -16.72 8.78
N LEU A 191 -15.56 -16.70 9.17
CA LEU A 191 -14.41 -16.64 8.24
C LEU A 191 -14.24 -17.92 7.41
N LYS A 192 -14.73 -19.06 7.91
CA LYS A 192 -14.62 -20.38 7.23
C LYS A 192 -15.58 -20.55 6.05
N GLY A 193 -16.49 -19.62 5.82
CA GLY A 193 -17.41 -19.67 4.69
C GLY A 193 -17.05 -18.69 3.56
N LEU A 194 -15.82 -18.21 3.54
CA LEU A 194 -15.36 -17.21 2.57
C LEU A 194 -14.44 -17.86 1.53
N SER A 195 -14.63 -17.51 0.27
CA SER A 195 -13.82 -17.94 -0.87
C SER A 195 -13.20 -16.74 -1.58
N LEU A 196 -12.07 -16.94 -2.24
CA LEU A 196 -11.31 -15.89 -2.92
C LEU A 196 -11.35 -16.12 -4.43
N PHE A 197 -11.69 -15.08 -5.16
CA PHE A 197 -11.83 -15.12 -6.62
C PHE A 197 -10.97 -14.04 -7.30
N LEU A 198 -10.49 -14.31 -8.49
CA LEU A 198 -10.03 -13.27 -9.41
C LEU A 198 -11.12 -13.06 -10.46
N ALA A 199 -12.05 -12.13 -10.19
CA ALA A 199 -13.23 -11.89 -11.02
C ALA A 199 -13.01 -10.72 -11.98
N ASP A 200 -13.67 -10.76 -13.15
CA ASP A 200 -13.67 -9.62 -14.07
C ASP A 200 -14.56 -8.49 -13.54
N LEU A 201 -14.17 -7.25 -13.78
CA LEU A 201 -14.99 -6.07 -13.50
C LEU A 201 -15.87 -5.74 -14.70
N ASP A 202 -16.70 -6.72 -15.13
CA ASP A 202 -17.63 -6.59 -16.25
C ASP A 202 -18.73 -5.58 -15.92
N ARG A 203 -18.76 -4.47 -16.64
CA ARG A 203 -19.68 -3.34 -16.44
C ARG A 203 -21.15 -3.66 -16.70
N ASP A 204 -21.45 -4.77 -17.32
CA ASP A 204 -22.84 -5.24 -17.48
C ASP A 204 -23.41 -5.77 -16.14
N TYR A 205 -22.54 -6.15 -15.19
CA TYR A 205 -22.87 -6.72 -13.88
C TYR A 205 -22.31 -5.94 -12.71
N VAL A 206 -21.45 -4.93 -12.98
CA VAL A 206 -20.72 -4.22 -11.92
C VAL A 206 -20.89 -2.72 -12.06
N ASP A 207 -21.48 -2.08 -11.03
CA ASP A 207 -21.55 -0.62 -10.91
C ASP A 207 -20.39 -0.13 -10.01
N ILE A 208 -19.58 0.80 -10.50
CA ILE A 208 -18.42 1.33 -9.81
C ILE A 208 -18.56 2.83 -9.65
N ARG A 209 -18.50 3.30 -8.39
CA ARG A 209 -18.65 4.72 -8.03
C ARG A 209 -17.47 5.18 -7.18
N PRO A 210 -16.75 6.23 -7.58
CA PRO A 210 -15.66 6.77 -6.77
C PRO A 210 -16.19 7.39 -5.48
N ILE A 211 -15.46 7.19 -4.38
CA ILE A 211 -15.76 7.77 -3.06
C ILE A 211 -14.92 9.04 -2.91
N PRO A 212 -15.54 10.22 -2.70
CA PRO A 212 -14.81 11.44 -2.34
C PRO A 212 -14.01 11.23 -1.05
N LYS A 213 -12.74 11.61 -1.03
CA LYS A 213 -11.85 11.36 0.10
C LYS A 213 -10.82 12.48 0.30
N VAL A 214 -10.21 12.49 1.47
CA VAL A 214 -9.30 13.56 1.92
C VAL A 214 -7.99 13.58 1.14
N GLY A 215 -7.44 12.44 0.75
CA GLY A 215 -6.14 12.35 0.08
C GLY A 215 -6.02 11.12 -0.80
N ARG A 216 -4.86 10.96 -1.45
CA ARG A 216 -4.61 9.90 -2.42
C ARG A 216 -5.60 9.95 -3.59
N ASN A 217 -5.89 11.15 -4.06
CA ASN A 217 -6.98 11.37 -5.00
C ASN A 217 -6.63 10.97 -6.43
N ALA A 218 -5.34 10.87 -6.78
CA ALA A 218 -4.90 10.36 -8.08
C ALA A 218 -5.32 8.89 -8.33
N VAL A 219 -5.51 8.10 -7.28
CA VAL A 219 -5.98 6.72 -7.40
C VAL A 219 -7.33 6.59 -6.70
N ALA A 220 -8.39 6.34 -7.45
CA ALA A 220 -9.74 6.25 -6.92
C ALA A 220 -9.89 5.11 -5.90
N SER A 221 -10.68 5.36 -4.86
CA SER A 221 -11.26 4.32 -4.01
C SER A 221 -12.75 4.29 -4.29
N CYS A 222 -13.31 3.12 -4.54
CA CYS A 222 -14.66 3.01 -5.06
C CYS A 222 -15.58 2.19 -4.16
N GLU A 223 -16.86 2.53 -4.22
CA GLU A 223 -17.93 1.60 -3.94
C GLU A 223 -18.15 0.77 -5.21
N VAL A 224 -18.28 -0.56 -5.04
CA VAL A 224 -18.49 -1.50 -6.15
C VAL A 224 -19.66 -2.40 -5.81
N ALA A 225 -20.70 -2.34 -6.62
CA ALA A 225 -21.88 -3.19 -6.50
C ALA A 225 -21.86 -4.28 -7.58
N TYR A 226 -22.07 -5.50 -7.18
CA TYR A 226 -22.12 -6.70 -8.03
C TYR A 226 -23.57 -7.19 -8.11
N ASP A 227 -24.11 -7.35 -9.33
CA ASP A 227 -25.45 -7.84 -9.58
C ASP A 227 -25.42 -9.11 -10.44
N GLY A 228 -25.26 -10.26 -9.76
CA GLY A 228 -25.19 -11.56 -10.42
C GLY A 228 -23.98 -11.73 -11.34
N LEU A 229 -22.83 -11.11 -11.02
CA LEU A 229 -21.59 -11.22 -11.79
C LEU A 229 -21.23 -12.68 -12.05
N PRO A 230 -21.17 -13.15 -13.32
CA PRO A 230 -20.77 -14.51 -13.64
C PRO A 230 -19.26 -14.68 -13.42
N VAL A 231 -18.88 -15.75 -12.72
CA VAL A 231 -17.48 -16.09 -12.47
C VAL A 231 -17.27 -17.57 -12.77
N GLU A 232 -16.39 -17.89 -13.72
CA GLU A 232 -16.07 -19.27 -14.08
C GLU A 232 -15.36 -20.00 -12.92
N SER A 233 -15.54 -21.33 -12.83
CA SER A 233 -14.98 -22.15 -11.75
C SER A 233 -13.47 -22.01 -11.58
N TRP A 234 -12.73 -21.91 -12.68
CA TRP A 234 -11.26 -21.78 -12.65
C TRP A 234 -10.75 -20.46 -12.10
N ARG A 235 -11.64 -19.46 -11.92
CA ARG A 235 -11.36 -18.16 -11.31
C ARG A 235 -11.30 -18.22 -9.77
N LEU A 236 -11.69 -19.32 -9.16
CA LEU A 236 -11.53 -19.56 -7.73
C LEU A 236 -10.04 -19.76 -7.42
N ILE A 237 -9.53 -19.02 -6.42
CA ILE A 237 -8.16 -19.13 -5.95
C ILE A 237 -8.12 -20.12 -4.78
N GLY A 238 -7.35 -21.21 -4.93
CA GLY A 238 -7.31 -22.29 -3.96
C GLY A 238 -8.63 -23.05 -3.89
N GLU A 239 -9.03 -23.40 -2.67
CA GLU A 239 -10.24 -24.20 -2.42
C GLU A 239 -11.40 -23.35 -1.91
N GLU A 240 -12.62 -23.82 -2.18
CA GLU A 240 -13.84 -23.20 -1.66
C GLU A 240 -13.83 -23.16 -0.12
N ASN A 241 -14.28 -22.02 0.44
CA ASN A 241 -14.34 -21.74 1.88
C ASN A 241 -12.97 -21.56 2.59
N GLU A 242 -11.87 -21.54 1.83
CA GLU A 242 -10.51 -21.28 2.34
C GLU A 242 -10.03 -19.83 2.07
N GLY A 243 -10.85 -19.02 1.43
CA GLY A 243 -10.44 -17.72 0.89
C GLY A 243 -9.86 -16.77 1.91
N PHE A 244 -10.40 -16.74 3.15
CA PHE A 244 -9.86 -15.86 4.18
C PHE A 244 -8.46 -16.31 4.64
N ARG A 245 -8.22 -17.61 4.75
CA ARG A 245 -6.90 -18.15 5.09
C ARG A 245 -5.86 -17.78 4.02
N LEU A 246 -6.26 -17.89 2.75
CA LEU A 246 -5.39 -17.53 1.62
C LEU A 246 -5.10 -16.02 1.59
N LEU A 247 -6.10 -15.19 1.90
CA LEU A 247 -5.94 -13.74 2.01
C LEU A 247 -4.94 -13.36 3.11
N LEU A 248 -4.96 -14.05 4.26
CA LEU A 248 -4.03 -13.80 5.37
C LEU A 248 -2.56 -13.92 4.97
N HIS A 249 -2.21 -14.79 4.00
CA HIS A 249 -0.84 -14.90 3.49
C HIS A 249 -0.34 -13.63 2.80
N GLY A 250 -1.24 -12.81 2.25
CA GLY A 250 -0.93 -11.51 1.66
C GLY A 250 -0.85 -10.37 2.67
N LEU A 251 -1.39 -10.52 3.88
CA LEU A 251 -1.53 -9.41 4.82
C LEU A 251 -0.21 -8.97 5.48
N ASN A 252 0.73 -9.89 5.75
CA ASN A 252 2.03 -9.50 6.29
C ASN A 252 2.88 -8.76 5.25
N PRO A 253 3.03 -9.24 4.00
CA PRO A 253 3.62 -8.44 2.92
C PRO A 253 2.99 -7.06 2.78
N GLU A 254 1.66 -6.97 2.76
CA GLU A 254 0.95 -5.69 2.66
C GLU A 254 1.34 -4.73 3.80
N ARG A 255 1.43 -5.21 5.06
CA ARG A 255 1.86 -4.38 6.20
C ARG A 255 3.28 -3.88 6.04
N VAL A 256 4.21 -4.71 5.55
CA VAL A 256 5.60 -4.34 5.30
C VAL A 256 5.67 -3.24 4.23
N LEU A 257 4.98 -3.42 3.11
CA LEU A 257 4.97 -2.46 2.00
C LEU A 257 4.38 -1.11 2.42
N LEU A 258 3.24 -1.13 3.12
CA LEU A 258 2.62 0.11 3.62
C LEU A 258 3.42 0.80 4.73
N ALA A 259 4.15 0.04 5.56
CA ALA A 259 5.10 0.63 6.49
C ALA A 259 6.23 1.37 5.74
N SER A 260 6.71 0.81 4.64
CA SER A 260 7.75 1.42 3.80
C SER A 260 7.25 2.70 3.12
N GLU A 261 6.05 2.67 2.55
CA GLU A 261 5.38 3.85 1.98
C GLU A 261 5.19 4.95 3.03
N ALA A 262 4.75 4.58 4.24
CA ALA A 262 4.59 5.51 5.34
C ALA A 262 5.92 6.18 5.72
N CYS A 263 7.02 5.42 5.81
CA CYS A 263 8.35 5.98 6.07
C CYS A 263 8.74 6.99 4.99
N GLY A 264 8.58 6.67 3.70
CA GLY A 264 8.90 7.58 2.61
C GLY A 264 8.07 8.88 2.65
N ILE A 265 6.76 8.80 2.94
CA ILE A 265 5.90 9.98 3.13
C ILE A 265 6.39 10.86 4.29
N GLY A 266 6.72 10.22 5.42
CA GLY A 266 7.21 10.94 6.60
C GLY A 266 8.55 11.63 6.32
N GLU A 267 9.45 10.98 5.59
CA GLU A 267 10.76 11.51 5.25
C GLU A 267 10.67 12.70 4.30
N VAL A 268 9.89 12.64 3.22
CA VAL A 268 9.72 13.80 2.32
C VAL A 268 9.08 14.98 3.03
N ALA A 269 8.10 14.76 3.89
CA ALA A 269 7.49 15.82 4.69
C ALA A 269 8.50 16.47 5.65
N LEU A 270 9.31 15.64 6.31
CA LEU A 270 10.35 16.09 7.22
C LEU A 270 11.45 16.88 6.51
N ASP A 271 11.89 16.44 5.33
CA ASP A 271 12.90 17.12 4.52
C ASP A 271 12.43 18.53 4.10
N ARG A 272 11.14 18.68 3.74
CA ARG A 272 10.54 20.00 3.46
C ARG A 272 10.56 20.90 4.70
N ALA A 273 10.19 20.36 5.84
CA ALA A 273 10.18 21.09 7.10
C ALA A 273 11.59 21.53 7.52
N VAL A 274 12.58 20.62 7.41
CA VAL A 274 13.98 20.90 7.77
C VAL A 274 14.56 21.98 6.85
N ARG A 275 14.31 21.91 5.53
CA ARG A 275 14.74 22.95 4.58
C ARG A 275 14.14 24.30 4.96
N TYR A 276 12.83 24.37 5.13
CA TYR A 276 12.15 25.60 5.52
C TYR A 276 12.68 26.15 6.86
N ALA A 277 12.90 25.29 7.85
CA ALA A 277 13.41 25.67 9.15
C ALA A 277 14.86 26.24 9.12
N ARG A 278 15.67 25.84 8.13
CA ARG A 278 17.01 26.39 7.90
C ARG A 278 16.99 27.75 7.20
N GLU A 279 16.01 27.98 6.32
CA GLU A 279 15.95 29.15 5.45
C GLU A 279 15.08 30.29 6.03
N ARG A 280 14.01 29.96 6.75
CA ARG A 280 13.07 30.94 7.28
C ARG A 280 13.66 31.70 8.45
N ILE A 281 13.85 33.00 8.28
CA ILE A 281 14.36 33.89 9.30
C ILE A 281 13.19 34.58 10.06
N VAL A 282 13.22 34.49 11.39
CA VAL A 282 12.31 35.18 12.30
C VAL A 282 13.15 35.59 13.51
N PHE A 283 13.00 36.85 13.96
CA PHE A 283 13.84 37.45 15.00
C PHE A 283 15.34 37.30 14.70
N ASP A 284 15.74 37.65 13.47
CA ASP A 284 17.12 37.68 12.96
C ASP A 284 17.89 36.34 12.98
N ARG A 285 17.18 35.22 13.06
CA ARG A 285 17.79 33.88 13.01
C ARG A 285 16.88 32.86 12.35
N PRO A 286 17.45 31.77 11.81
CA PRO A 286 16.65 30.63 11.29
C PRO A 286 15.72 30.09 12.39
N ILE A 287 14.47 29.78 12.03
CA ILE A 287 13.50 29.25 12.98
C ILE A 287 13.93 27.90 13.56
N GLY A 288 14.71 27.10 12.81
CA GLY A 288 15.27 25.83 13.24
C GLY A 288 16.23 25.92 14.43
N ALA A 289 16.72 27.13 14.77
CA ALA A 289 17.50 27.36 15.98
C ALA A 289 16.66 27.27 17.28
N ASN A 290 15.33 27.28 17.16
CA ASN A 290 14.44 27.16 18.32
C ASN A 290 14.19 25.68 18.64
N GLN A 291 14.40 25.28 19.90
CA GLN A 291 14.18 23.89 20.33
C GLN A 291 12.75 23.42 20.15
N ALA A 292 11.75 24.32 20.25
CA ALA A 292 10.35 24.02 19.97
C ALA A 292 10.10 23.59 18.51
N ILE A 293 11.03 23.85 17.59
CA ILE A 293 11.00 23.40 16.19
C ILE A 293 11.97 22.24 15.97
N SER A 294 13.24 22.39 16.38
CA SER A 294 14.26 21.39 16.11
C SER A 294 14.02 20.06 16.83
N HIS A 295 13.55 20.06 18.08
CA HIS A 295 13.33 18.84 18.84
C HIS A 295 12.20 17.97 18.27
N PRO A 296 11.00 18.48 17.93
CA PRO A 296 9.97 17.67 17.27
C PRO A 296 10.41 17.11 15.92
N LEU A 297 11.18 17.85 15.12
CA LEU A 297 11.73 17.35 13.85
C LEU A 297 12.76 16.23 14.08
N ALA A 298 13.66 16.39 15.06
CA ALA A 298 14.62 15.36 15.44
C ALA A 298 13.93 14.10 15.99
N GLN A 299 12.87 14.24 16.78
CA GLN A 299 12.05 13.13 17.27
C GLN A 299 11.40 12.38 16.10
N ALA A 300 10.76 13.10 15.18
CA ALA A 300 10.15 12.48 14.00
C ALA A 300 11.18 11.71 13.15
N HIS A 301 12.36 12.31 12.93
CA HIS A 301 13.47 11.64 12.24
C HIS A 301 13.86 10.31 12.91
N THR A 302 14.07 10.34 14.23
CA THR A 302 14.48 9.14 14.98
C THR A 302 13.43 8.03 14.91
N GLN A 303 12.15 8.39 14.99
CA GLN A 303 11.06 7.43 14.89
C GLN A 303 10.92 6.84 13.48
N LEU A 304 11.07 7.65 12.42
CA LEU A 304 11.08 7.17 11.03
C LEU A 304 12.21 6.18 10.78
N ARG A 305 13.42 6.48 11.26
CA ARG A 305 14.57 5.56 11.14
C ARG A 305 14.31 4.22 11.84
N ALA A 306 13.76 4.23 13.05
CA ALA A 306 13.41 3.01 13.76
C ALA A 306 12.31 2.20 13.04
N ALA A 307 11.30 2.89 12.51
CA ALA A 307 10.22 2.27 11.75
C ALA A 307 10.71 1.64 10.45
N TRP A 308 11.60 2.32 9.72
CA TRP A 308 12.21 1.81 8.49
C TRP A 308 13.05 0.56 8.75
N MET A 309 13.89 0.56 9.78
CA MET A 309 14.66 -0.63 10.18
C MET A 309 13.75 -1.81 10.51
N MET A 310 12.62 -1.58 11.20
CA MET A 310 11.64 -2.61 11.51
C MET A 310 10.93 -3.13 10.25
N ALA A 311 10.60 -2.26 9.28
CA ALA A 311 10.00 -2.67 8.02
C ALA A 311 10.93 -3.56 7.19
N LEU A 312 12.21 -3.19 7.07
CA LEU A 312 13.23 -4.01 6.40
C LEU A 312 13.43 -5.36 7.10
N HIS A 313 13.45 -5.36 8.44
CA HIS A 313 13.58 -6.59 9.21
C HIS A 313 12.39 -7.52 8.98
N ALA A 314 11.16 -7.00 9.00
CA ALA A 314 9.96 -7.75 8.72
C ALA A 314 9.95 -8.34 7.28
N GLY A 315 10.37 -7.54 6.30
CA GLY A 315 10.49 -7.98 4.91
C GLY A 315 11.48 -9.14 4.76
N ARG A 316 12.68 -9.02 5.32
CA ARG A 316 13.70 -10.06 5.28
C ARG A 316 13.26 -11.37 5.94
N ARG A 317 12.52 -11.29 7.05
CA ARG A 317 11.96 -12.50 7.68
C ARG A 317 10.94 -13.18 6.78
N TYR A 318 10.05 -12.37 6.16
CA TYR A 318 9.07 -12.90 5.21
C TYR A 318 9.74 -13.59 4.02
N ASP A 319 10.73 -12.94 3.40
CA ASP A 319 11.46 -13.47 2.25
C ASP A 319 12.26 -14.74 2.59
N ALA A 320 12.74 -14.86 3.84
CA ALA A 320 13.36 -16.07 4.36
C ALA A 320 12.36 -17.18 4.73
N GLY A 321 11.05 -16.99 4.53
CA GLY A 321 10.01 -17.95 4.90
C GLY A 321 9.79 -18.11 6.41
N LEU A 322 10.27 -17.15 7.21
CA LEU A 322 10.10 -17.14 8.66
C LEU A 322 8.77 -16.47 9.06
N ASP A 323 8.25 -16.81 10.24
CA ASP A 323 7.13 -16.06 10.82
C ASP A 323 7.57 -14.60 11.06
N CYS A 324 6.78 -13.67 10.56
CA CYS A 324 7.03 -12.23 10.65
C CYS A 324 5.82 -11.45 11.18
N GLY A 325 4.88 -12.12 11.82
CA GLY A 325 3.65 -11.49 12.27
C GLY A 325 3.88 -10.37 13.30
N GLU A 326 4.80 -10.57 14.24
CA GLU A 326 5.20 -9.55 15.22
C GLU A 326 5.84 -8.35 14.53
N GLU A 327 6.82 -8.59 13.69
CA GLU A 327 7.61 -7.56 13.03
C GLU A 327 6.77 -6.75 12.03
N ALA A 328 5.91 -7.40 11.24
CA ALA A 328 5.05 -6.74 10.27
C ALA A 328 4.01 -5.83 10.94
N ASN A 329 3.38 -6.28 12.04
CA ASN A 329 2.44 -5.45 12.80
C ASN A 329 3.16 -4.30 13.52
N SER A 330 4.34 -4.55 14.09
CA SER A 330 5.17 -3.53 14.73
C SER A 330 5.64 -2.47 13.73
N ALA A 331 6.13 -2.90 12.56
CA ALA A 331 6.56 -2.01 11.48
C ALA A 331 5.42 -1.09 11.03
N LYS A 332 4.24 -1.67 10.77
CA LYS A 332 3.06 -0.94 10.34
C LYS A 332 2.61 0.08 11.37
N PHE A 333 2.57 -0.29 12.63
CA PHE A 333 2.20 0.62 13.72
C PHE A 333 3.21 1.77 13.86
N LEU A 334 4.50 1.45 13.97
CA LEU A 334 5.56 2.45 14.15
C LEU A 334 5.65 3.41 12.97
N ALA A 335 5.59 2.89 11.73
CA ALA A 335 5.70 3.71 10.54
C ALA A 335 4.52 4.67 10.38
N ALA A 336 3.29 4.22 10.64
CA ALA A 336 2.10 5.06 10.58
C ALA A 336 2.13 6.19 11.63
N GLU A 337 2.59 5.91 12.85
CA GLU A 337 2.75 6.94 13.89
C GLU A 337 3.85 7.93 13.51
N ALA A 338 5.01 7.44 13.09
CA ALA A 338 6.16 8.27 12.75
C ALA A 338 5.89 9.17 11.53
N ALA A 339 5.27 8.62 10.48
CA ALA A 339 4.90 9.36 9.27
C ALA A 339 3.90 10.47 9.57
N PHE A 340 2.85 10.16 10.34
CA PHE A 340 1.86 11.18 10.70
C PHE A 340 2.46 12.26 11.59
N LEU A 341 3.31 11.91 12.57
CA LEU A 341 4.03 12.89 13.37
C LEU A 341 4.92 13.79 12.51
N ALA A 342 5.69 13.20 11.57
CA ALA A 342 6.57 13.96 10.68
C ALA A 342 5.78 14.93 9.80
N ALA A 343 4.70 14.47 9.17
CA ALA A 343 3.87 15.30 8.31
C ALA A 343 3.14 16.41 9.10
N ASP A 344 2.64 16.10 10.30
CA ASP A 344 2.01 17.09 11.18
C ASP A 344 3.01 18.15 11.66
N ARG A 345 4.22 17.73 12.03
CA ARG A 345 5.30 18.68 12.38
C ARG A 345 5.77 19.49 11.18
N ALA A 346 5.71 18.94 9.96
CA ALA A 346 6.02 19.70 8.76
C ALA A 346 5.02 20.85 8.55
N VAL A 347 3.72 20.57 8.60
CA VAL A 347 2.68 21.60 8.50
C VAL A 347 2.87 22.66 9.60
N GLN A 348 3.08 22.24 10.85
CA GLN A 348 3.28 23.15 11.98
C GLN A 348 4.54 24.02 11.82
N THR A 349 5.65 23.44 11.32
CA THR A 349 6.93 24.15 11.13
C THR A 349 6.83 25.25 10.06
N LEU A 350 6.09 24.95 8.98
CA LEU A 350 5.86 25.94 7.92
C LEU A 350 4.81 26.99 8.30
N GLY A 351 4.00 26.74 9.33
CA GLY A 351 2.93 27.65 9.75
C GLY A 351 1.88 27.84 8.65
N GLY A 352 1.48 29.07 8.34
CA GLY A 352 0.52 29.35 7.27
C GLY A 352 0.93 28.79 5.90
N MET A 353 2.23 28.76 5.60
CA MET A 353 2.74 28.16 4.36
C MET A 353 2.59 26.64 4.35
N GLY A 354 2.57 25.96 5.49
CA GLY A 354 2.28 24.54 5.58
C GLY A 354 0.82 24.18 5.28
N TYR A 355 -0.08 25.16 5.34
CA TYR A 355 -1.49 25.02 4.99
C TYR A 355 -1.80 25.40 3.54
N ALA A 356 -0.82 26.00 2.85
CA ALA A 356 -0.91 26.36 1.44
C ALA A 356 -0.52 25.18 0.56
N SER A 357 -1.32 24.92 -0.48
CA SER A 357 -1.10 23.76 -1.39
C SER A 357 0.21 23.84 -2.16
N GLU A 358 0.74 25.03 -2.44
CA GLU A 358 2.01 25.24 -3.16
C GLU A 358 3.25 24.69 -2.44
N TYR A 359 3.17 24.43 -1.12
CA TYR A 359 4.26 23.85 -0.34
C TYR A 359 4.17 22.34 -0.20
N HIS A 360 3.11 21.69 -0.69
CA HIS A 360 2.86 20.26 -0.77
C HIS A 360 2.83 19.48 0.56
N VAL A 361 3.27 20.07 1.68
CA VAL A 361 3.30 19.35 2.97
C VAL A 361 1.90 19.01 3.50
N GLU A 362 0.87 19.79 3.11
CA GLU A 362 -0.52 19.48 3.42
C GLU A 362 -0.99 18.20 2.71
N ARG A 363 -0.50 17.91 1.48
CA ARG A 363 -0.78 16.69 0.75
C ARG A 363 -0.17 15.49 1.47
N TYR A 364 1.07 15.58 1.90
CA TYR A 364 1.71 14.52 2.69
C TYR A 364 1.00 14.28 4.03
N TRP A 365 0.52 15.33 4.70
CA TRP A 365 -0.25 15.22 5.93
C TRP A 365 -1.58 14.48 5.71
N ARG A 366 -2.33 14.78 4.65
CA ARG A 366 -3.57 14.10 4.29
C ARG A 366 -3.32 12.60 4.02
N GLU A 367 -2.26 12.27 3.32
CA GLU A 367 -1.92 10.89 2.95
C GLU A 367 -1.33 10.10 4.13
N ALA A 368 -0.49 10.70 4.94
CA ALA A 368 0.03 10.08 6.16
C ALA A 368 -1.09 9.70 7.14
N ARG A 369 -2.21 10.47 7.17
CA ARG A 369 -3.36 10.14 8.02
C ARG A 369 -4.01 8.81 7.65
N LEU A 370 -4.03 8.46 6.36
CA LEU A 370 -4.54 7.19 5.88
C LEU A 370 -3.80 6.00 6.47
N GLN A 371 -2.48 6.10 6.62
CA GLN A 371 -1.63 5.04 7.14
C GLN A 371 -2.03 4.55 8.54
N LYS A 372 -2.71 5.37 9.32
CA LYS A 372 -3.24 4.99 10.65
C LYS A 372 -4.55 4.20 10.57
N ILE A 373 -5.23 4.19 9.42
CA ILE A 373 -6.56 3.59 9.23
C ILE A 373 -6.48 2.30 8.42
N ALA A 374 -5.73 2.31 7.32
CA ALA A 374 -5.72 1.26 6.31
C ALA A 374 -4.30 0.68 6.11
N PRO A 375 -4.19 -0.54 5.60
CA PRO A 375 -5.23 -1.53 5.31
C PRO A 375 -5.76 -2.20 6.57
N VAL A 376 -4.95 -2.20 7.63
CA VAL A 376 -5.28 -2.69 8.96
C VAL A 376 -5.14 -1.53 9.93
N SER A 377 -6.15 -1.26 10.74
CA SER A 377 -6.09 -0.18 11.71
C SER A 377 -4.96 -0.40 12.74
N GLN A 378 -4.47 0.68 13.32
CA GLN A 378 -3.44 0.60 14.36
C GLN A 378 -3.89 -0.24 15.56
N GLU A 379 -5.17 -0.14 15.92
CA GLU A 379 -5.77 -0.92 17.01
C GLU A 379 -5.69 -2.43 16.73
N MET A 380 -5.89 -2.86 15.48
CA MET A 380 -5.76 -4.27 15.10
C MET A 380 -4.30 -4.75 15.12
N SER A 381 -3.35 -3.90 14.74
CA SER A 381 -1.92 -4.22 14.88
C SER A 381 -1.54 -4.39 16.35
N LEU A 382 -2.00 -3.49 17.21
CA LEU A 382 -1.79 -3.59 18.67
C LEU A 382 -2.50 -4.79 19.28
N ASN A 383 -3.73 -5.12 18.84
CA ASN A 383 -4.42 -6.33 19.25
C ASN A 383 -3.62 -7.60 18.91
N TYR A 384 -3.05 -7.65 17.69
CA TYR A 384 -2.20 -8.78 17.31
C TYR A 384 -1.01 -8.93 18.27
N ILE A 385 -0.28 -7.85 18.53
CA ILE A 385 0.87 -7.85 19.44
C ILE A 385 0.44 -8.25 20.85
N ALA A 386 -0.63 -7.65 21.38
CA ALA A 386 -1.11 -7.93 22.72
C ALA A 386 -1.50 -9.43 22.91
N GLN A 387 -2.24 -9.96 21.94
CA GLN A 387 -2.81 -11.30 22.04
C GLN A 387 -1.83 -12.41 21.66
N ASN A 388 -1.09 -12.23 20.55
CA ASN A 388 -0.29 -13.31 19.98
C ASN A 388 1.20 -13.25 20.39
N VAL A 389 1.70 -12.07 20.76
CA VAL A 389 3.09 -11.91 21.20
C VAL A 389 3.18 -11.85 22.73
N MET A 390 2.35 -11.00 23.35
CA MET A 390 2.39 -10.82 24.82
C MET A 390 1.52 -11.81 25.58
N GLY A 391 0.67 -12.59 24.90
CA GLY A 391 -0.21 -13.59 25.52
C GLY A 391 -1.35 -12.99 26.34
N LEU A 392 -1.74 -11.75 26.09
CA LEU A 392 -2.87 -11.12 26.78
C LEU A 392 -4.22 -11.69 26.30
N PRO A 393 -5.26 -11.71 27.17
CA PRO A 393 -6.58 -12.18 26.77
C PRO A 393 -7.15 -11.39 25.59
N ARG A 394 -7.93 -12.07 24.75
CA ARG A 394 -8.66 -11.43 23.65
C ARG A 394 -9.69 -10.45 24.19
N SER A 395 -9.84 -9.30 23.52
CA SER A 395 -10.80 -8.26 23.89
C SER A 395 -12.22 -8.53 23.34
N TYR A 396 -12.35 -9.43 22.35
CA TYR A 396 -13.62 -9.83 21.70
C TYR A 396 -13.49 -11.20 21.01
#